data_f4f2be1f11e8f629b64bd7a5b0a35827
#
_entry.id   f4f2be1f11e8f629b64bd7a5b0a35827
#
_cell.length_a   1.000
_cell.length_b   1.000
_cell.length_c   1.000
_cell.angle_alpha   90.00
_cell.angle_beta   90.00
_cell.angle_gamma   90.00
#
_symmetry.space_group_name_H-M   'P 1'
#
loop_
_entity.id
_entity.type
_entity.pdbx_description
1 polymer ?
#
loop_
_entity_poly.entity_id
_entity_poly.type
_entity_poly.pdbx_seq_one_letter_code
_entity_poly.pdbx_strand_id
1 'polypeptide(L)'
;MVHFLCFLLAAVTINVGAQEADSHAPPQAQPMGVSTGPPHAAVKDAHARPITAGGFVDGAPIIFQDATSSSGLDKFLHHSGTPEKTTILESVGSGLALLDYDNDGWLDIYLLSGSTVAALSGKEPVPPAMLFHNNHDGTFTDVTEKAGVANERWGFGVAVGNYDNDGWPDIYVANFGKNRLYHNNGDGTFTDVAEKAGVSLGGWSAGPTWGDFDHDGLLDLFVPGYLKFDANHPPIPGQNGLPPGSCQFRGVGSMCGPLGLVGERDHLFHNNGNGTFRDVSESAGVADSHGYYGLASAFVDVDDDGWMDLVVANDSVPRYLYRNLHNGKFEDISYVSGFALTDNGLAQASMGIAVGDYNRDGKLDLYVTVFSDDFNTLYRNDGNLSFSEVGFQAGVSTVTIPFLGWGTGFLDIDNDGLTDLFVANGHIYLWVDQRDWGTTWAQRPLLFRNVDGTKFAEVPAATGSGLADIIPARGAAFGDLFNDGHIDVVVNNIDSHPTLLRNVVKNNNHWISLKLVGGAGSSRDAIGAKVFVTTGQVRQRADVFSGGSYSSSSDLRVHFGLGSASDVDKLEIRWPSGNVEMLNRPPIDRILTVVEGKGNSTK
;
A
#
# COMPACT_ATOMS: atom_id res chain seq x y z
N MET A 1 -39.52 74.95 29.59
CA MET A 1 -39.99 73.70 30.17
C MET A 1 -39.44 72.58 29.34
N VAL A 2 -38.30 72.09 29.75
CA VAL A 2 -37.62 70.95 29.06
C VAL A 2 -37.33 69.89 30.12
N HIS A 3 -37.91 68.73 29.98
CA HIS A 3 -37.68 67.62 30.89
C HIS A 3 -36.43 66.83 30.42
N PHE A 4 -35.41 66.72 31.26
CA PHE A 4 -34.27 65.84 31.13
C PHE A 4 -34.62 64.47 31.70
N LEU A 5 -34.51 63.48 30.88
CA LEU A 5 -34.59 62.06 31.28
C LEU A 5 -33.16 61.52 31.41
N CYS A 6 -32.74 61.16 32.63
CA CYS A 6 -31.48 60.48 32.93
C CYS A 6 -31.64 59.00 32.63
N PHE A 7 -30.83 58.46 31.71
CA PHE A 7 -30.62 57.03 31.58
C PHE A 7 -29.38 56.61 32.40
N LEU A 8 -29.59 55.75 33.39
CA LEU A 8 -28.50 55.07 34.07
C LEU A 8 -27.97 53.93 33.15
N LEU A 9 -26.71 54.02 32.73
CA LEU A 9 -25.96 52.90 32.16
C LEU A 9 -25.36 52.08 33.30
N ALA A 10 -25.83 50.87 33.48
CA ALA A 10 -25.17 49.86 34.30
C ALA A 10 -24.04 49.24 33.49
N ALA A 11 -22.79 49.50 33.86
CA ALA A 11 -21.63 48.84 33.32
C ALA A 11 -21.51 47.43 33.88
N VAL A 12 -21.76 46.42 33.05
CA VAL A 12 -21.45 45.03 33.37
C VAL A 12 -19.98 44.83 32.96
N THR A 13 -19.09 44.74 33.93
CA THR A 13 -17.72 44.30 33.75
C THR A 13 -17.70 42.81 33.58
N ILE A 14 -17.53 42.34 32.34
CA ILE A 14 -17.20 40.95 32.04
C ILE A 14 -15.72 40.78 32.31
N ASN A 15 -15.38 40.09 33.40
CA ASN A 15 -14.03 39.60 33.66
C ASN A 15 -13.77 38.44 32.72
N VAL A 16 -13.14 38.68 31.57
CA VAL A 16 -12.58 37.63 30.73
C VAL A 16 -11.24 37.22 31.36
N GLY A 17 -11.27 36.22 32.22
CA GLY A 17 -10.06 35.53 32.62
C GLY A 17 -9.52 34.81 31.38
N ALA A 18 -8.43 35.32 30.84
CA ALA A 18 -7.63 34.59 29.88
C ALA A 18 -7.05 33.37 30.60
N GLN A 19 -7.66 32.20 30.42
CA GLN A 19 -6.98 30.92 30.57
C GLN A 19 -6.07 30.81 29.35
N GLU A 20 -4.78 30.99 29.56
CA GLU A 20 -3.79 30.48 28.62
C GLU A 20 -4.01 28.97 28.54
N ALA A 21 -4.56 28.52 27.42
CA ALA A 21 -4.59 27.11 27.09
C ALA A 21 -3.14 26.66 26.89
N ASP A 22 -2.69 25.82 27.81
CA ASP A 22 -1.42 25.10 27.71
C ASP A 22 -1.53 24.17 26.50
N SER A 23 -1.07 24.61 25.33
CA SER A 23 -1.26 23.97 24.02
C SER A 23 -0.29 22.81 23.79
N HIS A 24 0.33 22.25 24.84
CA HIS A 24 1.31 21.18 24.74
C HIS A 24 1.05 20.01 25.71
N ALA A 25 -0.19 19.67 25.98
CA ALA A 25 -0.46 18.35 26.51
C ALA A 25 -0.41 17.36 25.31
N PRO A 26 0.48 16.35 25.32
CA PRO A 26 0.43 15.32 24.31
C PRO A 26 -0.97 14.67 24.35
N PRO A 27 -1.52 14.27 23.18
CA PRO A 27 -2.81 13.59 23.14
C PRO A 27 -2.74 12.42 24.12
N GLN A 28 -3.75 12.31 25.00
CA GLN A 28 -3.81 11.20 25.93
C GLN A 28 -3.79 9.92 25.12
N ALA A 29 -2.73 9.11 25.31
CA ALA A 29 -2.57 7.84 24.64
C ALA A 29 -3.86 7.02 24.88
N GLN A 30 -4.63 6.80 23.82
CA GLN A 30 -5.71 5.84 23.86
C GLN A 30 -5.10 4.45 24.06
N PRO A 31 -5.67 3.57 24.89
CA PRO A 31 -5.14 2.22 25.02
C PRO A 31 -5.13 1.55 23.64
N MET A 32 -3.99 0.98 23.28
CA MET A 32 -3.79 0.32 22.01
C MET A 32 -4.77 -0.83 21.81
N GLY A 33 -5.39 -0.90 20.62
CA GLY A 33 -6.30 -1.99 20.27
C GLY A 33 -7.56 -2.01 21.12
N VAL A 34 -8.10 -0.88 21.52
CA VAL A 34 -9.40 -0.85 22.17
C VAL A 34 -10.49 -0.95 21.13
N SER A 35 -10.88 -2.18 20.82
CA SER A 35 -12.24 -2.41 20.34
C SER A 35 -13.23 -1.97 21.40
N THR A 36 -14.09 -1.03 21.08
CA THR A 36 -15.20 -0.60 21.93
C THR A 36 -16.46 -1.46 21.73
N GLY A 37 -16.42 -2.39 20.76
CA GLY A 37 -17.52 -3.29 20.45
C GLY A 37 -17.59 -4.50 21.39
N PRO A 38 -18.80 -5.04 21.66
CA PRO A 38 -18.92 -6.32 22.36
C PRO A 38 -18.35 -7.45 21.49
N PRO A 39 -17.75 -8.50 22.10
CA PRO A 39 -17.32 -9.67 21.35
C PRO A 39 -18.49 -10.30 20.58
N HIS A 40 -18.26 -10.64 19.32
CA HIS A 40 -19.24 -11.33 18.49
C HIS A 40 -18.95 -12.82 18.46
N ALA A 41 -19.98 -13.67 18.42
CA ALA A 41 -19.81 -15.08 18.20
C ALA A 41 -19.24 -15.34 16.80
N ALA A 42 -18.27 -16.26 16.68
CA ALA A 42 -17.72 -16.62 15.40
C ALA A 42 -18.80 -17.13 14.45
N VAL A 43 -18.89 -16.54 13.27
CA VAL A 43 -19.75 -17.05 12.20
C VAL A 43 -19.09 -18.28 11.61
N LYS A 44 -19.89 -19.31 11.30
CA LYS A 44 -19.40 -20.53 10.67
C LYS A 44 -20.11 -20.78 9.35
N ASP A 45 -19.38 -21.34 8.38
CA ASP A 45 -19.96 -21.73 7.11
C ASP A 45 -20.79 -23.04 7.24
N ALA A 46 -21.34 -23.51 6.12
CA ALA A 46 -22.12 -24.75 6.06
C ALA A 46 -21.34 -26.00 6.49
N HIS A 47 -20.01 -25.94 6.48
CA HIS A 47 -19.10 -27.01 6.91
C HIS A 47 -18.55 -26.79 8.33
N ALA A 48 -19.17 -25.89 9.11
CA ALA A 48 -18.78 -25.54 10.48
C ALA A 48 -17.35 -24.93 10.61
N ARG A 49 -16.75 -24.43 9.50
CA ARG A 49 -15.47 -23.73 9.53
C ARG A 49 -15.69 -22.31 10.06
N PRO A 50 -14.84 -21.80 10.95
CA PRO A 50 -14.94 -20.42 11.40
C PRO A 50 -14.67 -19.46 10.22
N ILE A 51 -15.50 -18.45 10.08
CA ILE A 51 -15.35 -17.38 9.08
C ILE A 51 -15.42 -16.05 9.78
N THR A 52 -14.59 -15.12 9.33
CA THR A 52 -14.57 -13.79 9.93
C THR A 52 -15.79 -13.00 9.48
N ALA A 53 -16.11 -12.91 8.20
CA ALA A 53 -17.34 -12.26 7.69
C ALA A 53 -17.70 -12.79 6.30
N GLY A 54 -18.92 -12.47 5.84
CA GLY A 54 -19.39 -12.69 4.48
C GLY A 54 -19.66 -14.14 4.07
N GLY A 55 -19.09 -15.13 4.73
CA GLY A 55 -19.36 -16.55 4.50
C GLY A 55 -18.80 -17.11 3.18
N PHE A 56 -18.82 -18.44 3.11
CA PHE A 56 -18.52 -19.16 1.88
C PHE A 56 -19.82 -19.57 1.17
N VAL A 57 -19.84 -19.48 -0.16
CA VAL A 57 -21.03 -19.77 -0.95
C VAL A 57 -20.73 -20.92 -1.93
N ASP A 58 -21.48 -22.02 -1.82
CA ASP A 58 -21.38 -23.11 -2.77
C ASP A 58 -21.96 -22.70 -4.12
N GLY A 59 -21.21 -23.02 -5.21
CA GLY A 59 -21.64 -22.75 -6.58
C GLY A 59 -21.52 -21.29 -7.04
N ALA A 60 -20.89 -20.41 -6.26
CA ALA A 60 -20.53 -19.07 -6.77
C ALA A 60 -19.43 -19.17 -7.86
N PRO A 61 -19.33 -18.22 -8.78
CA PRO A 61 -18.27 -18.19 -9.78
C PRO A 61 -16.88 -18.15 -9.13
N ILE A 62 -15.95 -18.95 -9.66
CA ILE A 62 -14.55 -18.87 -9.27
C ILE A 62 -13.90 -17.73 -10.05
N ILE A 63 -13.46 -16.68 -9.34
CA ILE A 63 -12.71 -15.54 -9.89
C ILE A 63 -11.22 -15.87 -9.84
N PHE A 64 -10.72 -16.23 -8.65
CA PHE A 64 -9.33 -16.59 -8.43
C PHE A 64 -9.18 -18.06 -8.08
N GLN A 65 -8.15 -18.68 -8.64
CA GLN A 65 -7.69 -20.01 -8.28
C GLN A 65 -6.31 -19.90 -7.61
N ASP A 66 -6.11 -20.59 -6.48
CA ASP A 66 -4.77 -20.70 -5.91
C ASP A 66 -3.87 -21.53 -6.83
N ALA A 67 -2.84 -20.89 -7.36
CA ALA A 67 -1.83 -21.50 -8.23
C ALA A 67 -0.46 -21.68 -7.53
N THR A 68 -0.36 -21.43 -6.23
CA THR A 68 0.91 -21.39 -5.47
C THR A 68 1.74 -22.65 -5.65
N SER A 69 1.17 -23.81 -5.35
CA SER A 69 1.91 -25.07 -5.44
C SER A 69 2.17 -25.50 -6.89
N SER A 70 1.23 -25.23 -7.80
CA SER A 70 1.42 -25.59 -9.22
C SER A 70 2.45 -24.71 -9.91
N SER A 71 2.67 -23.49 -9.42
CA SER A 71 3.68 -22.56 -9.94
C SER A 71 5.07 -22.75 -9.31
N GLY A 72 5.19 -23.51 -8.23
CA GLY A 72 6.46 -23.72 -7.53
C GLY A 72 6.85 -22.63 -6.53
N LEU A 73 5.94 -21.72 -6.21
CA LEU A 73 6.16 -20.67 -5.21
C LEU A 73 6.10 -21.18 -3.77
N ASP A 74 5.57 -22.37 -3.54
CA ASP A 74 5.58 -23.07 -2.24
C ASP A 74 6.98 -23.45 -1.73
N LYS A 75 8.04 -23.22 -2.52
CA LYS A 75 9.43 -23.29 -2.08
C LYS A 75 9.81 -22.16 -1.12
N PHE A 76 9.13 -21.00 -1.20
CA PHE A 76 9.30 -19.93 -0.25
C PHE A 76 8.47 -20.19 1.00
N LEU A 77 9.08 -20.02 2.16
CA LEU A 77 8.40 -20.02 3.44
C LEU A 77 8.82 -18.76 4.21
N HIS A 78 7.87 -17.89 4.45
CA HIS A 78 8.11 -16.69 5.25
C HIS A 78 8.42 -17.03 6.71
N HIS A 79 9.37 -16.35 7.32
CA HIS A 79 9.68 -16.49 8.75
C HIS A 79 9.70 -15.12 9.43
N SER A 80 9.04 -15.01 10.58
CA SER A 80 9.05 -13.78 11.38
C SER A 80 8.97 -14.08 12.87
N GLY A 81 10.06 -13.88 13.57
CA GLY A 81 10.13 -14.03 15.03
C GLY A 81 9.90 -15.45 15.53
N THR A 82 9.21 -15.55 16.65
CA THR A 82 8.84 -16.81 17.29
C THR A 82 7.40 -17.23 16.92
N PRO A 83 7.07 -18.53 17.07
CA PRO A 83 5.68 -18.97 16.85
C PRO A 83 4.64 -18.25 17.71
N GLU A 84 5.01 -17.78 18.91
CA GLU A 84 4.14 -17.13 19.88
C GLU A 84 3.84 -15.67 19.54
N LYS A 85 4.64 -15.02 18.67
CA LYS A 85 4.50 -13.59 18.33
C LYS A 85 4.44 -12.71 19.58
N THR A 86 5.57 -12.58 20.25
CA THR A 86 5.66 -11.86 21.52
C THR A 86 5.81 -10.36 21.38
N THR A 87 6.20 -9.88 20.19
CA THR A 87 6.41 -8.48 19.89
C THR A 87 5.78 -8.07 18.57
N ILE A 88 5.50 -6.78 18.42
CA ILE A 88 4.94 -6.22 17.18
C ILE A 88 5.87 -6.44 15.97
N LEU A 89 7.19 -6.45 16.19
CA LEU A 89 8.19 -6.71 15.15
C LEU A 89 7.94 -8.05 14.45
N GLU A 90 7.47 -9.05 15.20
CA GLU A 90 7.24 -10.41 14.72
C GLU A 90 5.93 -10.58 13.96
N SER A 91 5.01 -9.61 13.99
CA SER A 91 3.63 -9.79 13.55
C SER A 91 3.16 -8.89 12.40
N VAL A 92 3.88 -7.79 12.11
CA VAL A 92 3.46 -6.86 11.03
C VAL A 92 3.94 -7.29 9.64
N GLY A 93 4.84 -8.26 9.54
CA GLY A 93 5.15 -9.01 8.33
C GLY A 93 5.84 -8.22 7.24
N SER A 94 5.79 -8.74 6.03
CA SER A 94 6.61 -8.31 4.91
C SER A 94 5.80 -8.12 3.64
N GLY A 95 6.29 -7.22 2.79
CA GLY A 95 5.80 -7.00 1.43
C GLY A 95 6.43 -7.93 0.40
N LEU A 96 6.10 -7.65 -0.86
CA LEU A 96 6.65 -8.32 -2.05
C LEU A 96 6.66 -7.36 -3.23
N ALA A 97 7.39 -7.72 -4.29
CA ALA A 97 7.39 -6.95 -5.51
C ALA A 97 7.15 -7.82 -6.75
N LEU A 98 6.46 -7.25 -7.74
CA LEU A 98 6.39 -7.74 -9.10
C LEU A 98 7.27 -6.85 -9.98
N LEU A 99 8.13 -7.45 -10.79
CA LEU A 99 9.05 -6.73 -11.67
C LEU A 99 9.49 -7.64 -12.83
N ASP A 100 9.82 -7.06 -13.96
CA ASP A 100 10.45 -7.72 -15.11
C ASP A 100 11.97 -7.49 -14.99
N TYR A 101 12.67 -8.29 -14.11
CA TYR A 101 14.04 -7.97 -13.70
C TYR A 101 15.08 -8.19 -14.81
N ASP A 102 14.78 -9.04 -15.78
CA ASP A 102 15.70 -9.37 -16.90
C ASP A 102 15.20 -8.84 -18.26
N ASN A 103 14.14 -8.01 -18.24
CA ASN A 103 13.55 -7.33 -19.42
C ASN A 103 13.08 -8.33 -20.51
N ASP A 104 12.62 -9.50 -20.15
CA ASP A 104 12.09 -10.50 -21.08
C ASP A 104 10.59 -10.29 -21.40
N GLY A 105 9.94 -9.37 -20.70
CA GLY A 105 8.54 -8.99 -20.88
C GLY A 105 7.54 -9.74 -19.99
N TRP A 106 8.03 -10.57 -19.06
CA TRP A 106 7.22 -11.29 -18.08
C TRP A 106 7.54 -10.79 -16.68
N LEU A 107 6.53 -10.79 -15.82
CA LEU A 107 6.72 -10.37 -14.43
C LEU A 107 7.29 -11.51 -13.59
N ASP A 108 8.34 -11.18 -12.85
CA ASP A 108 8.97 -11.98 -11.83
C ASP A 108 8.45 -11.60 -10.45
N ILE A 109 8.73 -12.42 -9.43
CA ILE A 109 8.20 -12.23 -8.08
C ILE A 109 9.36 -12.17 -7.08
N TYR A 110 9.48 -11.08 -6.33
CA TYR A 110 10.42 -10.95 -5.23
C TYR A 110 9.68 -10.94 -3.90
N LEU A 111 9.89 -11.97 -3.08
CA LEU A 111 9.22 -12.19 -1.79
C LEU A 111 10.17 -11.85 -0.64
N LEU A 112 9.79 -10.91 0.22
CA LEU A 112 10.55 -10.60 1.42
C LEU A 112 10.26 -11.59 2.55
N SER A 113 11.28 -11.91 3.33
CA SER A 113 11.14 -12.66 4.59
C SER A 113 11.43 -11.75 5.78
N GLY A 114 10.78 -12.03 6.90
CA GLY A 114 11.18 -11.53 8.20
C GLY A 114 12.44 -12.24 8.69
N SER A 115 12.67 -12.21 10.00
CA SER A 115 13.82 -12.84 10.64
C SER A 115 13.49 -13.22 12.09
N THR A 116 14.50 -13.62 12.87
CA THR A 116 14.41 -13.82 14.30
C THR A 116 15.44 -12.97 15.04
N VAL A 117 15.20 -12.67 16.31
CA VAL A 117 16.20 -11.99 17.16
C VAL A 117 17.50 -12.81 17.28
N ALA A 118 17.38 -14.13 17.24
CA ALA A 118 18.52 -15.05 17.26
C ALA A 118 19.35 -14.92 15.96
N ALA A 119 18.69 -14.87 14.81
CA ALA A 119 19.33 -14.67 13.50
C ALA A 119 20.01 -13.29 13.42
N LEU A 120 19.34 -12.21 13.86
CA LEU A 120 19.93 -10.86 13.93
C LEU A 120 21.18 -10.82 14.84
N SER A 121 21.22 -11.68 15.85
CA SER A 121 22.37 -11.81 16.77
C SER A 121 23.44 -12.78 16.24
N GLY A 122 23.32 -13.32 15.04
CA GLY A 122 24.25 -14.28 14.43
C GLY A 122 24.24 -15.66 15.06
N LYS A 123 23.20 -16.02 15.82
CA LYS A 123 23.06 -17.34 16.45
C LYS A 123 22.38 -18.36 15.55
N GLU A 124 21.69 -17.91 14.52
CA GLU A 124 20.97 -18.70 13.52
C GLU A 124 21.19 -18.12 12.13
N PRO A 125 21.03 -18.89 11.05
CA PRO A 125 20.95 -18.35 9.70
C PRO A 125 19.76 -17.37 9.57
N VAL A 126 19.94 -16.29 8.81
CA VAL A 126 18.85 -15.38 8.48
C VAL A 126 18.01 -15.99 7.34
N PRO A 127 16.68 -16.08 7.48
CA PRO A 127 15.83 -16.51 6.38
C PRO A 127 15.96 -15.54 5.18
N PRO A 128 16.22 -16.04 3.96
CA PRO A 128 16.41 -15.17 2.81
C PRO A 128 15.08 -14.64 2.27
N ALA A 129 15.11 -13.45 1.68
CA ALA A 129 14.16 -13.08 0.64
C ALA A 129 14.41 -13.94 -0.61
N MET A 130 13.41 -14.13 -1.48
CA MET A 130 13.58 -14.94 -2.68
C MET A 130 13.07 -14.24 -3.93
N LEU A 131 13.88 -14.29 -5.01
CA LEU A 131 13.50 -13.86 -6.35
C LEU A 131 13.16 -15.08 -7.20
N PHE A 132 11.97 -15.09 -7.77
CA PHE A 132 11.44 -16.13 -8.64
C PHE A 132 11.30 -15.62 -10.06
N HIS A 133 12.08 -16.20 -10.98
CA HIS A 133 11.99 -15.94 -12.42
C HIS A 133 10.79 -16.66 -13.03
N ASN A 134 10.02 -15.98 -13.85
CA ASN A 134 8.86 -16.51 -14.57
C ASN A 134 9.30 -17.35 -15.78
N ASN A 135 8.98 -18.63 -15.82
CA ASN A 135 9.37 -19.54 -16.89
C ASN A 135 8.46 -19.47 -18.14
N HIS A 136 7.48 -18.57 -18.19
CA HIS A 136 6.50 -18.37 -19.28
C HIS A 136 5.52 -19.55 -19.48
N ASP A 137 5.52 -20.52 -18.62
CA ASP A 137 4.67 -21.71 -18.68
C ASP A 137 3.72 -21.87 -17.48
N GLY A 138 3.64 -20.81 -16.65
CA GLY A 138 2.87 -20.77 -15.43
C GLY A 138 3.64 -21.26 -14.20
N THR A 139 4.95 -21.54 -14.34
CA THR A 139 5.84 -21.91 -13.24
C THR A 139 6.93 -20.87 -13.03
N PHE A 140 7.54 -20.90 -11.83
CA PHE A 140 8.61 -19.98 -11.44
C PHE A 140 9.82 -20.75 -10.93
N THR A 141 11.01 -20.20 -11.21
CA THR A 141 12.28 -20.76 -10.77
C THR A 141 12.98 -19.82 -9.79
N ASP A 142 13.39 -20.31 -8.64
CA ASP A 142 14.22 -19.58 -7.69
C ASP A 142 15.59 -19.23 -8.30
N VAL A 143 15.88 -17.96 -8.41
CA VAL A 143 17.14 -17.40 -8.94
C VAL A 143 17.88 -16.53 -7.92
N THR A 144 17.46 -16.55 -6.66
CA THR A 144 17.91 -15.66 -5.59
C THR A 144 19.42 -15.63 -5.41
N GLU A 145 20.07 -16.80 -5.32
CA GLU A 145 21.51 -16.92 -5.13
C GLU A 145 22.25 -16.38 -6.36
N LYS A 146 21.80 -16.75 -7.56
CA LYS A 146 22.38 -16.29 -8.82
C LYS A 146 22.25 -14.77 -8.97
N ALA A 147 21.08 -14.23 -8.63
CA ALA A 147 20.80 -12.80 -8.72
C ALA A 147 21.48 -11.98 -7.62
N GLY A 148 21.82 -12.58 -6.49
CA GLY A 148 22.50 -11.91 -5.37
C GLY A 148 21.57 -11.02 -4.52
N VAL A 149 20.26 -11.36 -4.41
CA VAL A 149 19.24 -10.52 -3.77
C VAL A 149 18.61 -11.14 -2.50
N ALA A 150 19.32 -12.01 -1.81
CA ALA A 150 18.78 -12.75 -0.67
C ALA A 150 18.31 -11.87 0.51
N ASN A 151 18.69 -10.61 0.59
CA ASN A 151 18.36 -9.69 1.69
C ASN A 151 18.38 -10.35 3.08
N GLU A 152 19.49 -10.96 3.44
CA GLU A 152 19.68 -11.66 4.73
C GLU A 152 19.51 -10.70 5.92
N ARG A 153 18.31 -10.19 6.12
CA ARG A 153 17.89 -9.20 7.13
C ARG A 153 16.41 -9.42 7.46
N TRP A 154 15.87 -8.61 8.34
CA TRP A 154 14.44 -8.59 8.61
C TRP A 154 13.74 -7.64 7.63
N GLY A 155 13.25 -8.16 6.51
CA GLY A 155 12.61 -7.38 5.44
C GLY A 155 11.19 -6.96 5.80
N PHE A 156 10.84 -5.73 5.47
CA PHE A 156 9.49 -5.19 5.64
C PHE A 156 8.89 -4.71 4.34
N GLY A 157 9.47 -3.71 3.71
CA GLY A 157 8.92 -3.08 2.53
C GLY A 157 9.86 -3.17 1.32
N VAL A 158 9.28 -3.08 0.13
CA VAL A 158 10.03 -3.07 -1.12
C VAL A 158 9.41 -2.09 -2.10
N ALA A 159 10.27 -1.37 -2.83
CA ALA A 159 9.89 -0.53 -3.97
C ALA A 159 10.79 -0.84 -5.17
N VAL A 160 10.17 -0.99 -6.33
CA VAL A 160 10.84 -1.18 -7.61
C VAL A 160 10.84 0.13 -8.38
N GLY A 161 11.98 0.48 -8.99
CA GLY A 161 12.13 1.65 -9.85
C GLY A 161 13.52 1.70 -10.46
N ASN A 162 13.64 2.23 -11.66
CA ASN A 162 14.90 2.41 -12.37
C ASN A 162 15.47 3.78 -11.98
N TYR A 163 16.19 3.84 -10.85
CA TYR A 163 16.60 5.11 -10.24
C TYR A 163 17.71 5.84 -11.02
N ASP A 164 18.48 5.15 -11.84
CA ASP A 164 19.56 5.73 -12.64
C ASP A 164 19.27 5.80 -14.15
N ASN A 165 18.03 5.47 -14.55
CA ASN A 165 17.52 5.55 -15.91
C ASN A 165 18.29 4.68 -16.94
N ASP A 166 18.96 3.62 -16.52
CA ASP A 166 19.74 2.73 -17.39
C ASP A 166 18.88 1.72 -18.18
N GLY A 167 17.61 1.57 -17.80
CA GLY A 167 16.63 0.71 -18.45
C GLY A 167 16.40 -0.63 -17.74
N TRP A 168 17.01 -0.84 -16.58
CA TRP A 168 16.86 -2.04 -15.76
C TRP A 168 16.20 -1.68 -14.43
N PRO A 169 15.18 -2.44 -13.98
CA PRO A 169 14.53 -2.12 -12.70
C PRO A 169 15.41 -2.48 -11.52
N ASP A 170 15.57 -1.54 -10.59
CA ASP A 170 16.29 -1.69 -9.33
C ASP A 170 15.32 -1.99 -8.19
N ILE A 171 15.86 -2.52 -7.08
CA ILE A 171 15.04 -2.92 -5.92
C ILE A 171 15.54 -2.22 -4.66
N TYR A 172 14.71 -1.38 -4.05
CA TYR A 172 14.97 -0.88 -2.70
C TYR A 172 14.22 -1.72 -1.66
N VAL A 173 14.94 -2.20 -0.64
CA VAL A 173 14.39 -3.01 0.45
C VAL A 173 14.51 -2.27 1.77
N ALA A 174 13.38 -1.94 2.36
CA ALA A 174 13.27 -1.40 3.71
C ALA A 174 13.28 -2.55 4.73
N ASN A 175 14.09 -2.39 5.78
CA ASN A 175 14.34 -3.44 6.77
C ASN A 175 14.15 -2.92 8.21
N PHE A 176 14.04 -3.83 9.13
CA PHE A 176 14.48 -3.58 10.50
C PHE A 176 15.99 -3.75 10.56
N GLY A 177 16.70 -2.64 10.75
CA GLY A 177 18.14 -2.51 10.55
C GLY A 177 18.46 -1.83 9.21
N LYS A 178 19.66 -2.07 8.68
CA LYS A 178 20.12 -1.39 7.46
C LYS A 178 19.30 -1.78 6.24
N ASN A 179 18.83 -0.76 5.48
CA ASN A 179 18.15 -0.95 4.21
C ASN A 179 19.12 -1.33 3.09
N ARG A 180 18.60 -1.86 1.97
CA ARG A 180 19.37 -2.19 0.78
C ARG A 180 18.84 -1.48 -0.46
N LEU A 181 19.75 -1.16 -1.36
CA LEU A 181 19.44 -0.76 -2.73
C LEU A 181 20.20 -1.70 -3.67
N TYR A 182 19.49 -2.60 -4.29
CA TYR A 182 20.02 -3.53 -5.27
C TYR A 182 19.93 -2.89 -6.65
N HIS A 183 21.11 -2.47 -7.16
CA HIS A 183 21.26 -2.02 -8.54
C HIS A 183 21.31 -3.22 -9.47
N ASN A 184 20.49 -3.20 -10.50
CA ASN A 184 20.41 -4.25 -11.51
C ASN A 184 21.56 -4.09 -12.52
N ASN A 185 22.44 -5.09 -12.61
CA ASN A 185 23.63 -5.02 -13.49
C ASN A 185 23.31 -5.29 -14.99
N GLY A 186 22.05 -5.59 -15.33
CA GLY A 186 21.61 -5.88 -16.70
C GLY A 186 22.04 -7.26 -17.23
N ASP A 187 22.58 -8.12 -16.39
CA ASP A 187 23.05 -9.46 -16.73
C ASP A 187 22.34 -10.57 -15.91
N GLY A 188 21.25 -10.22 -15.25
CA GLY A 188 20.49 -11.10 -14.38
C GLY A 188 21.05 -11.16 -12.95
N THR A 189 21.97 -10.27 -12.59
CA THR A 189 22.52 -10.13 -11.23
C THR A 189 22.32 -8.71 -10.70
N PHE A 190 22.40 -8.56 -9.37
CA PHE A 190 22.29 -7.28 -8.70
C PHE A 190 23.50 -7.01 -7.80
N THR A 191 23.75 -5.72 -7.54
CA THR A 191 24.77 -5.26 -6.60
C THR A 191 24.14 -4.38 -5.53
N ASP A 192 24.33 -4.71 -4.23
CA ASP A 192 23.90 -3.83 -3.14
C ASP A 192 24.76 -2.57 -3.10
N VAL A 193 24.15 -1.44 -3.43
CA VAL A 193 24.83 -0.13 -3.48
C VAL A 193 24.35 0.84 -2.39
N ALA A 194 23.47 0.40 -1.46
CA ALA A 194 22.80 1.29 -0.49
C ALA A 194 23.75 2.15 0.34
N GLU A 195 24.87 1.59 0.82
CA GLU A 195 25.90 2.32 1.58
C GLU A 195 26.57 3.41 0.71
N LYS A 196 26.96 3.05 -0.52
CA LYS A 196 27.58 3.98 -1.48
C LYS A 196 26.60 5.04 -1.94
N ALA A 197 25.35 4.66 -2.15
CA ALA A 197 24.27 5.56 -2.56
C ALA A 197 23.81 6.50 -1.44
N GLY A 198 24.12 6.21 -0.18
CA GLY A 198 23.74 7.03 0.97
C GLY A 198 22.33 6.79 1.46
N VAL A 199 21.69 5.65 1.11
CA VAL A 199 20.31 5.30 1.46
C VAL A 199 20.20 4.08 2.38
N SER A 200 21.31 3.61 2.94
CA SER A 200 21.35 2.49 3.89
C SER A 200 20.95 2.96 5.29
N LEU A 201 19.66 3.30 5.46
CA LEU A 201 19.10 3.67 6.77
C LEU A 201 19.24 2.53 7.77
N GLY A 202 19.43 2.86 9.03
CA GLY A 202 19.24 1.95 10.16
C GLY A 202 17.82 2.13 10.75
N GLY A 203 17.53 1.43 11.85
CA GLY A 203 16.21 1.55 12.50
C GLY A 203 15.15 0.66 11.86
N TRP A 204 13.91 1.05 11.89
CA TRP A 204 12.80 0.28 11.33
C TRP A 204 12.11 1.08 10.23
N SER A 205 12.41 0.76 8.99
CA SER A 205 11.78 1.32 7.80
C SER A 205 10.65 0.43 7.31
N ALA A 206 9.61 1.01 6.70
CA ALA A 206 8.45 0.29 6.17
C ALA A 206 8.26 0.55 4.67
N GLY A 207 7.04 0.73 4.18
CA GLY A 207 6.67 0.75 2.76
C GLY A 207 7.23 1.93 1.94
N PRO A 208 8.39 1.77 1.29
CA PRO A 208 9.02 2.82 0.50
C PRO A 208 8.29 3.08 -0.81
N THR A 209 8.54 4.25 -1.43
CA THR A 209 8.02 4.61 -2.74
C THR A 209 9.01 5.45 -3.53
N TRP A 210 9.03 5.27 -4.85
CA TRP A 210 9.76 6.09 -5.81
C TRP A 210 8.86 7.15 -6.44
N GLY A 211 9.40 8.35 -6.70
CA GLY A 211 8.73 9.40 -7.44
C GLY A 211 9.69 10.53 -7.80
N ASP A 212 9.46 11.21 -8.89
CA ASP A 212 10.19 12.42 -9.29
C ASP A 212 9.44 13.64 -8.71
N PHE A 213 9.82 14.04 -7.48
CA PHE A 213 9.07 15.11 -6.79
C PHE A 213 9.49 16.53 -7.22
N ASP A 214 10.64 16.70 -7.89
CA ASP A 214 11.15 18.00 -8.30
C ASP A 214 11.27 18.19 -9.82
N HIS A 215 10.77 17.21 -10.60
CA HIS A 215 10.70 17.21 -12.06
C HIS A 215 12.07 17.31 -12.75
N ASP A 216 13.08 16.68 -12.18
CA ASP A 216 14.41 16.60 -12.82
C ASP A 216 14.59 15.38 -13.74
N GLY A 217 13.58 14.47 -13.78
CA GLY A 217 13.55 13.27 -14.60
C GLY A 217 14.24 12.08 -13.94
N LEU A 218 14.61 12.18 -12.67
CA LEU A 218 15.20 11.12 -11.87
C LEU A 218 14.23 10.68 -10.77
N LEU A 219 14.27 9.42 -10.40
CA LEU A 219 13.43 8.93 -9.30
C LEU A 219 14.09 9.25 -7.96
N ASP A 220 13.36 9.96 -7.13
CA ASP A 220 13.64 10.20 -5.73
C ASP A 220 12.99 9.10 -4.88
N LEU A 221 13.46 8.94 -3.63
CA LEU A 221 13.03 7.86 -2.76
C LEU A 221 12.44 8.40 -1.46
N PHE A 222 11.19 8.06 -1.16
CA PHE A 222 10.63 8.26 0.17
C PHE A 222 10.57 6.94 0.94
N VAL A 223 10.98 6.98 2.22
CA VAL A 223 11.04 5.83 3.11
C VAL A 223 10.39 6.19 4.45
N PRO A 224 9.19 5.69 4.74
CA PRO A 224 8.54 5.93 6.03
C PRO A 224 9.25 5.16 7.15
N GLY A 225 9.34 5.80 8.30
CA GLY A 225 9.83 5.23 9.54
C GLY A 225 8.69 4.70 10.40
N TYR A 226 8.88 3.54 11.04
CA TYR A 226 7.85 2.98 11.91
C TYR A 226 8.14 3.23 13.39
N LEU A 227 8.96 2.43 14.04
CA LEU A 227 9.24 2.52 15.47
C LEU A 227 10.73 2.51 15.80
N LYS A 228 11.14 3.30 16.79
CA LYS A 228 12.41 3.10 17.50
C LYS A 228 12.26 1.90 18.42
N PHE A 229 12.74 0.75 17.96
CA PHE A 229 12.48 -0.53 18.60
C PHE A 229 13.78 -1.26 18.91
N ASP A 230 13.93 -1.73 20.16
CA ASP A 230 15.02 -2.62 20.57
C ASP A 230 14.45 -4.04 20.73
N ALA A 231 14.79 -4.91 19.78
CA ALA A 231 14.32 -6.29 19.78
C ALA A 231 14.83 -7.12 20.99
N ASN A 232 15.92 -6.69 21.63
CA ASN A 232 16.45 -7.36 22.83
C ASN A 232 15.76 -6.87 24.11
N HIS A 233 15.15 -5.69 24.10
CA HIS A 233 14.44 -5.08 25.22
C HIS A 233 13.06 -4.57 24.76
N PRO A 234 12.14 -5.47 24.38
CA PRO A 234 10.84 -5.07 23.84
C PRO A 234 10.03 -4.28 24.89
N PRO A 235 9.12 -3.41 24.44
CA PRO A 235 8.26 -2.62 25.33
C PRO A 235 7.40 -3.51 26.23
N ILE A 236 7.36 -3.17 27.52
CA ILE A 236 6.59 -3.89 28.55
C ILE A 236 5.64 -2.89 29.24
N PRO A 237 4.33 -3.22 29.40
CA PRO A 237 3.39 -2.37 30.14
C PRO A 237 3.88 -2.05 31.55
N GLY A 238 3.78 -0.78 31.95
CA GLY A 238 4.26 -0.29 33.24
C GLY A 238 5.76 0.03 33.30
N GLN A 239 6.48 -0.08 32.16
CA GLN A 239 7.90 0.25 32.04
C GLN A 239 8.12 1.26 30.90
N ASN A 240 9.25 1.98 30.94
CA ASN A 240 9.72 2.87 29.86
C ASN A 240 8.67 3.90 29.37
N GLY A 241 7.84 4.42 30.29
CA GLY A 241 6.81 5.41 29.96
C GLY A 241 5.46 4.83 29.53
N LEU A 242 5.35 3.52 29.32
CA LEU A 242 4.09 2.87 29.04
C LEU A 242 3.27 2.67 30.34
N PRO A 243 2.02 3.12 30.41
CA PRO A 243 1.18 2.88 31.58
C PRO A 243 0.96 1.39 31.85
N PRO A 244 0.79 0.97 33.11
CA PRO A 244 0.33 -0.39 33.41
C PRO A 244 -1.00 -0.68 32.70
N GLY A 245 -1.09 -1.82 32.00
CA GLY A 245 -2.30 -2.22 31.28
C GLY A 245 -2.50 -1.53 29.93
N SER A 246 -1.50 -0.81 29.40
CA SER A 246 -1.61 -0.13 28.08
C SER A 246 -1.67 -1.09 26.91
N CYS A 247 -1.04 -2.25 26.96
CA CYS A 247 -0.95 -3.18 25.85
C CYS A 247 -2.04 -4.25 25.97
N GLN A 248 -3.22 -3.97 25.44
CA GLN A 248 -4.40 -4.84 25.51
C GLN A 248 -5.20 -4.79 24.22
N PHE A 249 -5.78 -5.92 23.85
CA PHE A 249 -6.82 -6.02 22.83
C PHE A 249 -8.08 -6.64 23.45
N ARG A 250 -9.22 -5.95 23.37
CA ARG A 250 -10.51 -6.34 23.98
C ARG A 250 -10.38 -6.75 25.45
N GLY A 251 -9.55 -6.02 26.23
CA GLY A 251 -9.32 -6.28 27.65
C GLY A 251 -8.38 -7.43 27.97
N VAL A 252 -7.78 -8.08 26.96
CA VAL A 252 -6.76 -9.13 27.13
C VAL A 252 -5.40 -8.55 26.88
N GLY A 253 -4.44 -8.82 27.77
CA GLY A 253 -3.03 -8.42 27.61
C GLY A 253 -2.46 -8.93 26.29
N SER A 254 -1.81 -8.04 25.55
CA SER A 254 -1.22 -8.32 24.23
C SER A 254 0.20 -7.73 24.14
N MET A 255 0.89 -8.00 23.02
CA MET A 255 2.11 -7.25 22.71
C MET A 255 1.78 -5.76 22.56
N CYS A 256 2.74 -4.90 22.87
CA CYS A 256 2.61 -3.47 22.70
C CYS A 256 2.71 -3.10 21.22
N GLY A 257 1.73 -2.35 20.69
CA GLY A 257 1.76 -1.74 19.36
C GLY A 257 2.35 -0.33 19.41
N PRO A 258 2.15 0.52 18.37
CA PRO A 258 2.91 1.75 18.26
C PRO A 258 2.54 2.82 19.26
N LEU A 259 1.28 2.94 19.68
CA LEU A 259 0.82 4.04 20.53
C LEU A 259 1.58 4.11 21.85
N GLY A 260 2.16 5.29 22.12
CA GLY A 260 2.98 5.55 23.31
C GLY A 260 4.43 5.14 23.18
N LEU A 261 4.83 4.54 22.06
CA LEU A 261 6.22 4.32 21.71
C LEU A 261 6.77 5.49 20.89
N VAL A 262 8.07 5.56 20.74
CA VAL A 262 8.73 6.61 19.95
C VAL A 262 8.75 6.17 18.49
N GLY A 263 8.22 6.99 17.60
CA GLY A 263 8.29 6.78 16.16
C GLY A 263 9.71 6.93 15.60
N GLU A 264 9.99 6.23 14.52
CA GLU A 264 11.15 6.48 13.66
C GLU A 264 10.78 7.61 12.70
N ARG A 265 11.77 8.39 12.26
CA ARG A 265 11.49 9.50 11.33
C ARG A 265 11.34 9.01 9.90
N ASP A 266 10.57 9.75 9.11
CA ASP A 266 10.48 9.56 7.67
C ASP A 266 11.69 10.19 6.94
N HIS A 267 12.05 9.60 5.79
CA HIS A 267 13.16 10.06 4.97
C HIS A 267 12.75 10.28 3.52
N LEU A 268 13.06 11.47 2.99
CA LEU A 268 13.00 11.78 1.56
C LEU A 268 14.42 11.99 1.05
N PHE A 269 14.81 11.17 0.08
CA PHE A 269 16.12 11.20 -0.55
C PHE A 269 15.99 11.74 -1.97
N HIS A 270 16.61 12.89 -2.23
CA HIS A 270 16.75 13.45 -3.57
C HIS A 270 17.89 12.75 -4.32
N ASN A 271 17.64 12.33 -5.54
CA ASN A 271 18.59 11.67 -6.42
C ASN A 271 19.55 12.70 -7.04
N ASN A 272 20.85 12.54 -6.83
CA ASN A 272 21.85 13.47 -7.38
C ASN A 272 22.24 13.18 -8.84
N GLY A 273 21.65 12.18 -9.50
CA GLY A 273 21.95 11.78 -10.90
C GLY A 273 23.32 11.13 -11.11
N ASN A 274 24.00 10.73 -10.06
CA ASN A 274 25.35 10.14 -10.11
C ASN A 274 25.44 8.82 -9.32
N GLY A 275 24.30 8.19 -9.06
CA GLY A 275 24.18 6.97 -8.25
C GLY A 275 24.25 7.21 -6.74
N THR A 276 24.12 8.46 -6.29
CA THR A 276 24.05 8.82 -4.87
C THR A 276 22.80 9.66 -4.59
N PHE A 277 22.38 9.65 -3.33
CA PHE A 277 21.22 10.41 -2.87
C PHE A 277 21.60 11.34 -1.73
N ARG A 278 20.77 12.37 -1.53
CA ARG A 278 20.88 13.33 -0.44
C ARG A 278 19.59 13.35 0.35
N ASP A 279 19.65 13.17 1.67
CA ASP A 279 18.50 13.32 2.56
C ASP A 279 18.05 14.80 2.56
N VAL A 280 16.82 15.04 2.14
CA VAL A 280 16.19 16.37 2.07
C VAL A 280 14.95 16.48 2.95
N SER A 281 14.66 15.47 3.76
CA SER A 281 13.41 15.34 4.55
C SER A 281 13.05 16.60 5.34
N GLU A 282 14.03 17.17 6.08
CA GLU A 282 13.85 18.39 6.88
C GLU A 282 13.59 19.62 5.99
N SER A 283 14.38 19.78 4.92
CA SER A 283 14.25 20.94 4.02
C SER A 283 13.00 20.88 3.16
N ALA A 284 12.55 19.66 2.83
CA ALA A 284 11.32 19.41 2.10
C ALA A 284 10.06 19.47 2.98
N GLY A 285 10.20 19.38 4.31
CA GLY A 285 9.08 19.47 5.25
C GLY A 285 8.32 18.15 5.46
N VAL A 286 8.94 17.00 5.17
CA VAL A 286 8.32 15.66 5.27
C VAL A 286 9.05 14.74 6.25
N ALA A 287 9.83 15.29 7.18
CA ALA A 287 10.63 14.49 8.14
C ALA A 287 9.82 13.92 9.31
N ASP A 288 8.50 13.94 9.25
CA ASP A 288 7.59 13.52 10.33
C ASP A 288 7.92 14.16 11.69
N SER A 289 7.62 15.44 11.84
CA SER A 289 7.89 16.19 13.08
C SER A 289 7.06 15.71 14.29
N HIS A 290 5.98 14.94 14.06
CA HIS A 290 5.12 14.41 15.12
C HIS A 290 5.61 13.06 15.67
N GLY A 291 6.49 12.35 14.94
CA GLY A 291 6.95 11.01 15.29
C GLY A 291 5.83 9.98 15.16
N TYR A 292 5.12 10.01 14.05
CA TYR A 292 4.06 9.05 13.70
C TYR A 292 4.67 7.73 13.23
N TYR A 293 3.84 6.80 12.81
CA TYR A 293 4.25 5.42 12.57
C TYR A 293 3.89 5.02 11.14
N GLY A 294 4.72 5.45 10.18
CA GLY A 294 4.47 5.21 8.77
C GLY A 294 4.61 3.74 8.38
N LEU A 295 3.62 3.18 7.65
CA LEU A 295 3.62 1.79 7.19
C LEU A 295 3.58 1.64 5.67
N ALA A 296 2.87 2.51 4.97
CA ALA A 296 2.83 2.53 3.51
C ALA A 296 2.85 3.97 3.00
N SER A 297 3.38 4.16 1.80
CA SER A 297 3.44 5.45 1.14
C SER A 297 3.22 5.35 -0.36
N ALA A 298 2.81 6.44 -0.98
CA ALA A 298 2.70 6.56 -2.44
C ALA A 298 2.95 8.01 -2.86
N PHE A 299 3.73 8.20 -3.93
CA PHE A 299 3.78 9.45 -4.68
C PHE A 299 2.68 9.45 -5.74
N VAL A 300 1.76 10.39 -5.67
CA VAL A 300 0.61 10.51 -6.58
C VAL A 300 0.22 11.99 -6.74
N ASP A 301 -0.22 12.39 -7.91
CA ASP A 301 -0.71 13.74 -8.18
C ASP A 301 -2.22 13.79 -7.90
N VAL A 302 -2.60 14.23 -6.69
CA VAL A 302 -4.00 14.19 -6.24
C VAL A 302 -4.81 15.41 -6.64
N ASP A 303 -4.17 16.52 -7.02
CA ASP A 303 -4.86 17.76 -7.45
C ASP A 303 -4.73 18.04 -8.96
N ASP A 304 -4.09 17.15 -9.70
CA ASP A 304 -3.89 17.21 -11.15
C ASP A 304 -3.06 18.43 -11.62
N ASP A 305 -2.21 18.97 -10.75
CA ASP A 305 -1.36 20.09 -11.11
C ASP A 305 -0.07 19.68 -11.85
N GLY A 306 0.18 18.38 -11.97
CA GLY A 306 1.30 17.78 -12.67
C GLY A 306 2.48 17.44 -11.78
N TRP A 307 2.44 17.76 -10.48
CA TRP A 307 3.48 17.47 -9.49
C TRP A 307 3.01 16.36 -8.54
N MET A 308 3.94 15.49 -8.18
CA MET A 308 3.59 14.38 -7.30
C MET A 308 3.49 14.85 -5.84
N ASP A 309 2.34 14.63 -5.25
CA ASP A 309 2.09 14.74 -3.82
C ASP A 309 2.50 13.44 -3.11
N LEU A 310 2.53 13.45 -1.78
CA LEU A 310 2.93 12.29 -1.00
C LEU A 310 1.83 11.91 0.00
N VAL A 311 1.39 10.65 -0.07
CA VAL A 311 0.42 10.05 0.85
C VAL A 311 1.13 9.06 1.77
N VAL A 312 0.87 9.11 3.09
CA VAL A 312 1.43 8.16 4.06
C VAL A 312 0.33 7.60 4.96
N ALA A 313 0.22 6.28 5.00
CA ALA A 313 -0.62 5.57 5.97
C ALA A 313 0.15 5.39 7.27
N ASN A 314 -0.39 5.95 8.35
CA ASN A 314 0.19 5.87 9.69
C ASN A 314 -0.62 4.94 10.59
N ASP A 315 0.05 4.08 11.33
CA ASP A 315 -0.58 3.17 12.27
C ASP A 315 -1.06 3.92 13.52
N SER A 316 -2.34 3.86 13.81
CA SER A 316 -2.99 4.35 15.05
C SER A 316 -2.92 5.86 15.30
N VAL A 317 -2.47 6.64 14.33
CA VAL A 317 -2.33 8.10 14.38
C VAL A 317 -2.82 8.72 13.06
N PRO A 318 -2.98 10.05 12.96
CA PRO A 318 -3.42 10.68 11.73
C PRO A 318 -2.55 10.32 10.51
N ARG A 319 -3.17 10.10 9.36
CA ARG A 319 -2.47 9.90 8.08
C ARG A 319 -1.88 11.21 7.60
N TYR A 320 -0.86 11.12 6.75
CA TYR A 320 -0.32 12.29 6.07
C TYR A 320 -0.77 12.37 4.62
N LEU A 321 -1.09 13.59 4.20
CA LEU A 321 -1.16 14.04 2.81
C LEU A 321 -0.34 15.31 2.70
N TYR A 322 0.80 15.21 2.02
CA TYR A 322 1.72 16.31 1.77
C TYR A 322 1.56 16.79 0.34
N ARG A 323 1.10 18.04 0.17
CA ARG A 323 1.01 18.69 -1.13
C ARG A 323 2.36 19.19 -1.59
N ASN A 324 2.73 18.92 -2.83
CA ASN A 324 3.95 19.47 -3.44
C ASN A 324 3.79 20.97 -3.77
N LEU A 325 4.75 21.79 -3.36
CA LEU A 325 4.74 23.25 -3.59
C LEU A 325 5.56 23.68 -4.82
N HIS A 326 5.99 22.77 -5.68
CA HIS A 326 6.77 23.00 -6.92
C HIS A 326 8.13 23.68 -6.71
N ASN A 327 8.69 23.61 -5.52
CA ASN A 327 9.94 24.27 -5.14
C ASN A 327 10.84 23.38 -4.27
N GLY A 328 10.66 22.07 -4.36
CA GLY A 328 11.36 21.07 -3.54
C GLY A 328 10.86 21.00 -2.10
N LYS A 329 9.65 21.52 -1.82
CA LYS A 329 9.01 21.48 -0.51
C LYS A 329 7.59 20.98 -0.61
N PHE A 330 7.11 20.46 0.51
CA PHE A 330 5.74 20.01 0.70
C PHE A 330 5.04 20.80 1.81
N GLU A 331 3.72 20.88 1.71
CA GLU A 331 2.82 21.41 2.73
C GLU A 331 1.98 20.26 3.30
N ASP A 332 1.94 20.12 4.61
CA ASP A 332 1.03 19.17 5.27
C ASP A 332 -0.40 19.69 5.19
N ILE A 333 -1.21 19.08 4.34
CA ILE A 333 -2.64 19.38 4.16
C ILE A 333 -3.54 18.27 4.72
N SER A 334 -3.00 17.34 5.49
CA SER A 334 -3.68 16.14 5.97
C SER A 334 -5.04 16.42 6.60
N TYR A 335 -5.09 17.41 7.50
CA TYR A 335 -6.32 17.78 8.20
C TYR A 335 -7.28 18.59 7.32
N VAL A 336 -6.76 19.55 6.56
CA VAL A 336 -7.63 20.44 5.74
C VAL A 336 -8.20 19.73 4.54
N SER A 337 -7.53 18.68 4.05
CA SER A 337 -8.02 17.83 2.97
C SER A 337 -9.12 16.86 3.40
N GLY A 338 -9.28 16.58 4.71
CA GLY A 338 -10.18 15.56 5.23
C GLY A 338 -9.58 14.15 5.26
N PHE A 339 -8.30 13.96 4.86
CA PHE A 339 -7.67 12.64 4.78
C PHE A 339 -7.10 12.14 6.11
N ALA A 340 -6.68 13.06 7.01
CA ALA A 340 -6.01 12.70 8.27
C ALA A 340 -6.80 11.74 9.16
N LEU A 341 -8.11 11.95 9.25
CA LEU A 341 -9.03 11.30 10.19
C LEU A 341 -10.25 10.76 9.45
N THR A 342 -11.02 9.92 10.14
CA THR A 342 -12.37 9.54 9.69
C THR A 342 -13.35 10.71 9.84
N ASP A 343 -14.53 10.64 9.24
CA ASP A 343 -15.62 11.62 9.40
C ASP A 343 -16.03 11.81 10.88
N ASN A 344 -15.77 10.82 11.73
CA ASN A 344 -15.99 10.90 13.18
C ASN A 344 -14.83 11.61 13.93
N GLY A 345 -13.81 12.08 13.24
CA GLY A 345 -12.65 12.76 13.81
C GLY A 345 -11.69 11.83 14.54
N LEU A 346 -11.65 10.54 14.21
CA LEU A 346 -10.78 9.55 14.84
C LEU A 346 -9.64 9.16 13.91
N ALA A 347 -8.44 9.02 14.47
CA ALA A 347 -7.33 8.38 13.80
C ALA A 347 -7.53 6.87 13.80
N GLN A 348 -7.09 6.21 12.73
CA GLN A 348 -7.17 4.76 12.56
C GLN A 348 -5.77 4.14 12.48
N ALA A 349 -5.66 2.86 12.82
CA ALA A 349 -4.44 2.08 12.57
C ALA A 349 -4.37 1.72 11.08
N SER A 350 -3.79 2.61 10.28
CA SER A 350 -3.74 2.50 8.83
C SER A 350 -2.55 1.66 8.37
N MET A 351 -2.75 0.73 7.43
CA MET A 351 -1.74 -0.18 6.91
C MET A 351 -1.47 0.07 5.43
N GLY A 352 -2.31 -0.44 4.53
CA GLY A 352 -2.15 -0.35 3.09
C GLY A 352 -2.94 0.80 2.46
N ILE A 353 -2.49 1.25 1.29
CA ILE A 353 -3.13 2.30 0.48
C ILE A 353 -3.38 1.76 -0.92
N ALA A 354 -4.61 1.83 -1.43
CA ALA A 354 -4.89 1.71 -2.85
C ALA A 354 -5.19 3.09 -3.44
N VAL A 355 -4.71 3.32 -4.66
CA VAL A 355 -4.90 4.57 -5.43
C VAL A 355 -5.54 4.23 -6.76
N GLY A 356 -6.59 4.96 -7.15
CA GLY A 356 -7.24 4.74 -8.45
C GLY A 356 -8.49 5.60 -8.63
N ASP A 357 -8.92 5.75 -9.87
CA ASP A 357 -10.17 6.43 -10.25
C ASP A 357 -11.30 5.39 -10.31
N TYR A 358 -11.89 5.04 -9.14
CA TYR A 358 -12.90 3.99 -9.07
C TYR A 358 -14.26 4.43 -9.66
N ASN A 359 -14.53 5.72 -9.67
CA ASN A 359 -15.82 6.29 -10.05
C ASN A 359 -15.82 6.88 -11.48
N ARG A 360 -14.69 6.83 -12.18
CA ARG A 360 -14.48 7.36 -13.54
C ARG A 360 -14.74 8.87 -13.65
N ASP A 361 -14.52 9.63 -12.57
CA ASP A 361 -14.63 11.10 -12.61
C ASP A 361 -13.31 11.78 -13.05
N GLY A 362 -12.28 10.99 -13.26
CA GLY A 362 -10.96 11.43 -13.73
C GLY A 362 -10.04 11.90 -12.61
N LYS A 363 -10.40 11.71 -11.33
CA LYS A 363 -9.55 12.02 -10.17
C LYS A 363 -9.12 10.75 -9.45
N LEU A 364 -7.97 10.81 -8.79
CA LEU A 364 -7.48 9.67 -8.01
C LEU A 364 -8.14 9.64 -6.63
N ASP A 365 -8.82 8.56 -6.35
CA ASP A 365 -9.41 8.24 -5.06
C ASP A 365 -8.46 7.36 -4.23
N LEU A 366 -8.66 7.31 -2.92
CA LEU A 366 -7.79 6.60 -2.00
C LEU A 366 -8.60 5.60 -1.17
N TYR A 367 -8.08 4.38 -1.04
CA TYR A 367 -8.63 3.40 -0.10
C TYR A 367 -7.56 2.98 0.89
N VAL A 368 -7.92 2.93 2.18
CA VAL A 368 -6.98 2.64 3.27
C VAL A 368 -7.49 1.44 4.07
N THR A 369 -6.63 0.44 4.25
CA THR A 369 -6.91 -0.70 5.13
C THR A 369 -6.53 -0.40 6.56
N VAL A 370 -7.29 -0.96 7.50
CA VAL A 370 -7.14 -0.66 8.93
C VAL A 370 -7.26 -1.91 9.81
N PHE A 371 -7.04 -1.71 11.11
CA PHE A 371 -7.13 -2.73 12.13
C PHE A 371 -8.56 -3.27 12.31
N SER A 372 -8.68 -4.51 12.82
CA SER A 372 -9.98 -5.13 13.15
C SER A 372 -10.75 -4.32 14.20
N ASP A 373 -12.08 -4.45 14.21
CA ASP A 373 -13.02 -3.68 15.02
C ASP A 373 -13.12 -2.19 14.65
N ASP A 374 -12.44 -1.80 13.58
CA ASP A 374 -12.59 -0.55 12.86
C ASP A 374 -13.01 -0.87 11.41
N PHE A 375 -13.07 0.09 10.52
CA PHE A 375 -13.53 -0.11 9.15
C PHE A 375 -12.53 0.46 8.15
N ASN A 376 -12.27 -0.26 7.08
CA ASN A 376 -11.48 0.28 5.97
C ASN A 376 -12.20 1.46 5.33
N THR A 377 -11.44 2.46 4.92
CA THR A 377 -11.97 3.75 4.51
C THR A 377 -11.73 4.01 3.04
N LEU A 378 -12.79 4.32 2.28
CA LEU A 378 -12.73 4.83 0.92
C LEU A 378 -12.90 6.35 0.94
N TYR A 379 -11.90 7.07 0.46
CA TYR A 379 -11.90 8.51 0.29
C TYR A 379 -12.07 8.86 -1.18
N ARG A 380 -13.22 9.47 -1.51
CA ARG A 380 -13.45 10.05 -2.83
C ARG A 380 -12.78 11.40 -2.92
N ASN A 381 -12.03 11.63 -3.98
CA ASN A 381 -11.44 12.94 -4.29
C ASN A 381 -12.49 13.87 -4.89
N ASP A 382 -12.95 14.84 -4.14
CA ASP A 382 -13.94 15.83 -4.59
C ASP A 382 -13.32 16.97 -5.42
N GLY A 383 -12.00 16.93 -5.64
CA GLY A 383 -11.21 18.02 -6.24
C GLY A 383 -10.85 19.11 -5.22
N ASN A 384 -10.02 20.06 -5.65
CA ASN A 384 -9.54 21.15 -4.80
C ASN A 384 -8.90 20.69 -3.49
N LEU A 385 -8.15 19.58 -3.53
CA LEU A 385 -7.48 18.97 -2.36
C LEU A 385 -8.45 18.60 -1.22
N SER A 386 -9.66 18.18 -1.55
CA SER A 386 -10.68 17.78 -0.58
C SER A 386 -11.11 16.33 -0.82
N PHE A 387 -11.16 15.56 0.25
CA PHE A 387 -11.57 14.16 0.24
C PHE A 387 -12.79 13.94 1.14
N SER A 388 -13.75 13.16 0.66
CA SER A 388 -14.92 12.72 1.42
C SER A 388 -14.85 11.24 1.71
N GLU A 389 -15.08 10.83 2.96
CA GLU A 389 -15.23 9.44 3.34
C GLU A 389 -16.55 8.88 2.80
N VAL A 390 -16.49 7.92 1.89
CA VAL A 390 -17.69 7.36 1.22
C VAL A 390 -17.82 5.85 1.37
N GLY A 391 -16.94 5.20 2.12
CA GLY A 391 -16.82 3.74 2.18
C GLY A 391 -18.09 3.02 2.66
N PHE A 392 -18.83 3.59 3.62
CA PHE A 392 -20.12 3.05 4.04
C PHE A 392 -21.19 3.16 2.95
N GLN A 393 -21.23 4.29 2.25
CA GLN A 393 -22.17 4.51 1.15
C GLN A 393 -21.84 3.65 -0.05
N ALA A 394 -20.54 3.46 -0.32
CA ALA A 394 -20.02 2.63 -1.40
C ALA A 394 -20.13 1.11 -1.11
N GLY A 395 -20.33 0.71 0.16
CA GLY A 395 -20.50 -0.70 0.54
C GLY A 395 -19.21 -1.44 0.89
N VAL A 396 -18.08 -0.75 1.04
CA VAL A 396 -16.76 -1.38 1.31
C VAL A 396 -16.30 -1.29 2.76
N SER A 397 -16.98 -0.53 3.63
CA SER A 397 -16.53 -0.35 5.02
C SER A 397 -17.15 -1.35 6.00
N THR A 398 -18.47 -1.58 5.95
CA THR A 398 -19.17 -2.43 6.94
C THR A 398 -18.64 -3.86 6.98
N VAL A 399 -18.36 -4.43 5.82
CA VAL A 399 -17.88 -5.83 5.69
C VAL A 399 -16.50 -6.01 6.31
N THR A 400 -15.67 -4.97 6.33
CA THR A 400 -14.27 -5.04 6.77
C THR A 400 -14.08 -5.01 8.28
N ILE A 401 -15.10 -4.61 9.05
CA ILE A 401 -15.00 -4.41 10.51
C ILE A 401 -14.38 -5.60 11.27
N PRO A 402 -14.74 -6.87 11.01
CA PRO A 402 -14.16 -8.00 11.72
C PRO A 402 -12.77 -8.41 11.18
N PHE A 403 -12.33 -7.84 10.07
CA PHE A 403 -11.03 -8.15 9.46
C PHE A 403 -9.96 -7.18 9.91
N LEU A 404 -8.70 -7.62 9.81
CA LEU A 404 -7.54 -6.75 9.89
C LEU A 404 -6.94 -6.71 8.48
N GLY A 405 -7.10 -5.57 7.80
CA GLY A 405 -6.69 -5.38 6.42
C GLY A 405 -5.24 -4.94 6.29
N TRP A 406 -4.54 -5.44 5.24
CA TRP A 406 -3.15 -5.13 4.92
C TRP A 406 -3.00 -4.69 3.47
N GLY A 407 -2.44 -5.56 2.63
CA GLY A 407 -2.28 -5.27 1.21
C GLY A 407 -3.62 -5.04 0.52
N THR A 408 -3.67 -4.04 -0.36
CA THR A 408 -4.89 -3.64 -1.06
C THR A 408 -4.55 -3.02 -2.41
N GLY A 409 -5.45 -3.12 -3.37
CA GLY A 409 -5.29 -2.51 -4.68
C GLY A 409 -6.60 -2.41 -5.44
N PHE A 410 -6.70 -1.39 -6.28
CA PHE A 410 -7.74 -1.31 -7.29
C PHE A 410 -7.30 -2.10 -8.54
N LEU A 411 -8.19 -2.92 -9.09
CA LEU A 411 -7.95 -3.73 -10.29
C LEU A 411 -9.29 -3.99 -10.99
N ASP A 412 -9.26 -4.19 -12.29
CA ASP A 412 -10.44 -4.61 -13.07
C ASP A 412 -10.36 -6.13 -13.26
N ILE A 413 -11.11 -6.89 -12.44
CA ILE A 413 -10.99 -8.36 -12.38
C ILE A 413 -11.58 -9.07 -13.59
N ASP A 414 -12.52 -8.47 -14.29
CA ASP A 414 -13.24 -9.10 -15.38
C ASP A 414 -13.24 -8.28 -16.67
N ASN A 415 -12.38 -7.27 -16.73
CA ASN A 415 -12.19 -6.39 -17.89
C ASN A 415 -13.47 -5.65 -18.34
N ASP A 416 -14.41 -5.37 -17.41
CA ASP A 416 -15.64 -4.65 -17.74
C ASP A 416 -15.44 -3.12 -17.77
N GLY A 417 -14.23 -2.67 -17.42
CA GLY A 417 -13.80 -1.28 -17.38
C GLY A 417 -14.18 -0.56 -16.09
N LEU A 418 -14.75 -1.24 -15.08
CA LEU A 418 -14.94 -0.72 -13.74
C LEU A 418 -13.83 -1.26 -12.81
N THR A 419 -13.24 -0.38 -12.04
CA THR A 419 -12.16 -0.75 -11.14
C THR A 419 -12.70 -1.36 -9.86
N ASP A 420 -12.41 -2.62 -9.62
CA ASP A 420 -12.75 -3.39 -8.42
C ASP A 420 -11.72 -3.17 -7.31
N LEU A 421 -11.94 -3.77 -6.13
CA LEU A 421 -11.08 -3.56 -4.97
C LEU A 421 -10.77 -4.90 -4.27
N PHE A 422 -9.48 -5.16 -4.05
CA PHE A 422 -8.99 -6.33 -3.31
C PHE A 422 -8.40 -5.93 -1.96
N VAL A 423 -8.60 -6.78 -0.92
CA VAL A 423 -8.02 -6.61 0.42
C VAL A 423 -7.49 -7.94 0.93
N ALA A 424 -6.19 -7.98 1.24
CA ALA A 424 -5.55 -9.07 1.96
C ALA A 424 -5.72 -8.89 3.46
N ASN A 425 -6.10 -9.95 4.19
CA ASN A 425 -6.45 -9.86 5.60
C ASN A 425 -5.69 -10.90 6.46
N GLY A 426 -5.42 -10.53 7.72
CA GLY A 426 -4.78 -11.42 8.69
C GLY A 426 -4.53 -10.71 10.00
N HIS A 427 -4.90 -11.33 11.13
CA HIS A 427 -4.75 -10.70 12.45
C HIS A 427 -3.29 -10.71 12.93
N ILE A 428 -2.95 -9.88 13.95
CA ILE A 428 -1.60 -9.84 14.56
C ILE A 428 -1.51 -10.68 15.84
N TYR A 429 -2.63 -11.09 16.42
CA TYR A 429 -2.68 -11.88 17.65
C TYR A 429 -3.13 -13.32 17.38
N LEU A 430 -2.24 -14.31 17.53
CA LEU A 430 -2.57 -15.74 17.37
C LEU A 430 -3.64 -16.23 18.36
N TRP A 431 -3.64 -15.69 19.56
CA TRP A 431 -4.54 -16.13 20.61
C TRP A 431 -6.03 -15.74 20.37
N VAL A 432 -6.35 -14.91 19.35
CA VAL A 432 -7.75 -14.63 18.98
C VAL A 432 -8.49 -15.90 18.56
N ASP A 433 -7.78 -16.90 18.00
CA ASP A 433 -8.35 -18.20 17.63
C ASP A 433 -8.87 -19.01 18.82
N GLN A 434 -8.41 -18.68 20.03
CA GLN A 434 -8.87 -19.29 21.28
C GLN A 434 -10.12 -18.59 21.83
N ARG A 435 -10.65 -17.59 21.13
CA ARG A 435 -11.79 -16.76 21.54
C ARG A 435 -12.90 -16.82 20.49
N ASP A 436 -14.12 -16.76 20.93
CA ASP A 436 -15.30 -16.68 20.05
C ASP A 436 -15.66 -15.21 19.78
N TRP A 437 -14.74 -14.48 19.11
CA TRP A 437 -14.85 -13.03 18.92
C TRP A 437 -15.21 -12.60 17.49
N GLY A 438 -15.51 -13.53 16.62
CA GLY A 438 -15.84 -13.24 15.23
C GLY A 438 -14.65 -12.82 14.36
N THR A 439 -13.42 -12.97 14.87
CA THR A 439 -12.18 -12.75 14.14
C THR A 439 -11.21 -13.91 14.38
N THR A 440 -10.30 -14.15 13.45
CA THR A 440 -9.30 -15.24 13.50
C THR A 440 -7.93 -14.72 13.10
N TRP A 441 -6.86 -15.43 13.49
CA TRP A 441 -5.49 -15.13 13.08
C TRP A 441 -5.32 -15.13 11.56
N ALA A 442 -5.65 -16.24 10.94
CA ALA A 442 -5.71 -16.35 9.49
C ALA A 442 -7.11 -15.95 9.02
N GLN A 443 -7.19 -15.16 7.98
CA GLN A 443 -8.44 -14.59 7.46
C GLN A 443 -8.50 -14.77 5.95
N ARG A 444 -9.70 -14.80 5.38
CA ARG A 444 -9.84 -14.82 3.93
C ARG A 444 -9.59 -13.42 3.34
N PRO A 445 -9.13 -13.33 2.10
CA PRO A 445 -9.14 -12.05 1.38
C PRO A 445 -10.56 -11.59 1.10
N LEU A 446 -10.73 -10.29 0.90
CA LEU A 446 -11.97 -9.67 0.44
C LEU A 446 -11.76 -9.16 -0.99
N LEU A 447 -12.77 -9.38 -1.83
CA LEU A 447 -12.86 -8.83 -3.16
C LEU A 447 -14.21 -8.11 -3.28
N PHE A 448 -14.18 -6.87 -3.71
CA PHE A 448 -15.35 -6.04 -3.91
C PHE A 448 -15.45 -5.69 -5.39
N ARG A 449 -16.52 -6.16 -6.04
CA ARG A 449 -16.82 -5.80 -7.41
C ARG A 449 -17.47 -4.42 -7.46
N ASN A 450 -16.96 -3.55 -8.29
CA ASN A 450 -17.57 -2.27 -8.61
C ASN A 450 -18.80 -2.49 -9.50
N VAL A 451 -19.97 -2.01 -9.07
CA VAL A 451 -21.23 -2.31 -9.76
C VAL A 451 -21.59 -1.25 -10.79
N ASP A 452 -21.33 0.01 -10.48
CA ASP A 452 -21.80 1.15 -11.27
C ASP A 452 -20.92 2.41 -11.18
N GLY A 453 -19.71 2.30 -10.64
CA GLY A 453 -18.82 3.44 -10.36
C GLY A 453 -19.14 4.18 -9.06
N THR A 454 -20.19 3.79 -8.34
CA THR A 454 -20.56 4.41 -7.05
C THR A 454 -20.66 3.42 -5.91
N LYS A 455 -20.90 2.15 -6.23
CA LYS A 455 -21.12 1.08 -5.25
C LYS A 455 -20.32 -0.15 -5.58
N PHE A 456 -19.90 -0.80 -4.52
CA PHE A 456 -19.26 -2.10 -4.56
C PHE A 456 -20.15 -3.17 -3.93
N ALA A 457 -20.04 -4.37 -4.45
CA ALA A 457 -20.63 -5.58 -3.88
C ALA A 457 -19.52 -6.58 -3.53
N GLU A 458 -19.53 -7.12 -2.33
CA GLU A 458 -18.59 -8.18 -1.98
C GLU A 458 -18.78 -9.38 -2.90
N VAL A 459 -17.69 -9.87 -3.48
CA VAL A 459 -17.68 -11.13 -4.24
C VAL A 459 -17.67 -12.29 -3.26
N PRO A 460 -18.70 -13.18 -3.26
CA PRO A 460 -18.73 -14.31 -2.36
C PRO A 460 -17.53 -15.23 -2.57
N ALA A 461 -16.93 -15.70 -1.48
CA ALA A 461 -15.87 -16.70 -1.55
C ALA A 461 -16.46 -18.06 -1.95
N ALA A 462 -16.29 -18.45 -3.21
CA ALA A 462 -16.74 -19.76 -3.70
C ALA A 462 -15.88 -20.88 -3.06
N THR A 463 -16.53 -21.97 -2.67
CA THR A 463 -15.82 -23.16 -2.17
C THR A 463 -14.84 -23.65 -3.23
N GLY A 464 -13.57 -23.79 -2.87
CA GLY A 464 -12.49 -24.20 -3.78
C GLY A 464 -11.91 -23.07 -4.64
N SER A 465 -12.30 -21.82 -4.39
CA SER A 465 -11.62 -20.63 -4.95
C SER A 465 -10.54 -20.12 -4.00
N GLY A 466 -9.53 -19.42 -4.53
CA GLY A 466 -8.52 -18.75 -3.72
C GLY A 466 -9.07 -17.69 -2.76
N LEU A 467 -10.27 -17.14 -3.02
CA LEU A 467 -10.97 -16.25 -2.09
C LEU A 467 -11.49 -16.97 -0.83
N ALA A 468 -11.58 -18.30 -0.86
CA ALA A 468 -11.99 -19.12 0.28
C ALA A 468 -10.79 -19.54 1.16
N ASP A 469 -9.57 -19.28 0.73
CA ASP A 469 -8.38 -19.63 1.49
C ASP A 469 -8.25 -18.72 2.72
N ILE A 470 -7.98 -19.34 3.85
CA ILE A 470 -7.78 -18.64 5.12
C ILE A 470 -6.27 -18.53 5.36
N ILE A 471 -5.73 -17.34 5.20
CA ILE A 471 -4.30 -17.07 5.17
C ILE A 471 -3.94 -15.92 6.14
N PRO A 472 -2.75 -15.97 6.76
CA PRO A 472 -2.28 -14.87 7.60
C PRO A 472 -1.60 -13.79 6.73
N ALA A 473 -2.38 -13.14 5.87
CA ALA A 473 -1.86 -12.23 4.85
C ALA A 473 -1.21 -10.97 5.42
N ARG A 474 -0.26 -10.41 4.63
CA ARG A 474 0.36 -9.09 4.84
C ARG A 474 0.43 -8.35 3.52
N GLY A 475 1.59 -8.26 2.88
CA GLY A 475 1.74 -7.59 1.60
C GLY A 475 0.94 -8.26 0.49
N ALA A 476 0.47 -7.47 -0.47
CA ALA A 476 -0.12 -7.95 -1.71
C ALA A 476 0.38 -7.10 -2.87
N ALA A 477 0.61 -7.71 -4.04
CA ALA A 477 0.95 -7.02 -5.27
C ALA A 477 0.12 -7.57 -6.45
N PHE A 478 -0.12 -6.70 -7.43
CA PHE A 478 -1.08 -6.90 -8.50
C PHE A 478 -0.38 -6.76 -9.85
N GLY A 479 -0.64 -7.67 -10.79
CA GLY A 479 -0.08 -7.64 -12.13
C GLY A 479 -0.54 -8.81 -12.98
N ASP A 480 -0.45 -8.66 -14.31
CA ASP A 480 -0.71 -9.74 -15.26
C ASP A 480 0.56 -10.61 -15.40
N LEU A 481 0.64 -11.66 -14.56
CA LEU A 481 1.80 -12.57 -14.47
C LEU A 481 1.86 -13.55 -15.64
N PHE A 482 0.74 -13.77 -16.31
CA PHE A 482 0.63 -14.75 -17.40
C PHE A 482 0.51 -14.08 -18.77
N ASN A 483 0.56 -12.75 -18.83
CA ASN A 483 0.41 -11.95 -20.05
C ASN A 483 -0.86 -12.30 -20.85
N ASP A 484 -1.93 -12.68 -20.13
CA ASP A 484 -3.20 -13.11 -20.70
C ASP A 484 -4.33 -12.07 -20.58
N GLY A 485 -4.00 -10.88 -20.03
CA GLY A 485 -4.91 -9.75 -19.86
C GLY A 485 -5.77 -9.81 -18.63
N HIS A 486 -5.46 -10.70 -17.69
CA HIS A 486 -6.13 -10.79 -16.41
C HIS A 486 -5.15 -10.42 -15.29
N ILE A 487 -5.58 -9.54 -14.40
CA ILE A 487 -4.75 -9.15 -13.26
C ILE A 487 -4.81 -10.23 -12.20
N ASP A 488 -3.64 -10.77 -11.86
CA ASP A 488 -3.42 -11.73 -10.79
C ASP A 488 -3.02 -11.02 -9.50
N VAL A 489 -3.08 -11.74 -8.38
CA VAL A 489 -2.68 -11.23 -7.07
C VAL A 489 -1.68 -12.18 -6.42
N VAL A 490 -0.55 -11.63 -5.97
CA VAL A 490 0.39 -12.35 -5.10
C VAL A 490 0.29 -11.77 -3.70
N VAL A 491 0.14 -12.66 -2.70
CA VAL A 491 0.05 -12.29 -1.30
C VAL A 491 1.21 -12.90 -0.53
N ASN A 492 1.95 -12.09 0.23
CA ASN A 492 2.96 -12.57 1.15
C ASN A 492 2.32 -12.83 2.52
N ASN A 493 2.38 -14.08 2.97
CA ASN A 493 1.75 -14.55 4.20
C ASN A 493 2.79 -14.71 5.31
N ILE A 494 2.49 -14.20 6.50
CA ILE A 494 3.42 -14.34 7.62
C ILE A 494 3.50 -15.78 8.12
N ASP A 495 4.72 -16.31 8.31
CA ASP A 495 5.02 -17.70 8.71
C ASP A 495 4.29 -18.76 7.88
N SER A 496 4.11 -18.48 6.61
CA SER A 496 3.44 -19.38 5.67
C SER A 496 4.05 -19.26 4.27
N HIS A 497 3.61 -20.12 3.36
CA HIS A 497 3.89 -19.94 1.94
C HIS A 497 3.13 -18.73 1.41
N PRO A 498 3.62 -18.08 0.33
CA PRO A 498 2.86 -17.03 -0.33
C PRO A 498 1.58 -17.61 -0.93
N THR A 499 0.69 -16.76 -1.39
CA THR A 499 -0.48 -17.18 -2.15
C THR A 499 -0.47 -16.50 -3.51
N LEU A 500 -0.46 -17.28 -4.59
CA LEU A 500 -0.66 -16.81 -5.95
C LEU A 500 -2.12 -17.04 -6.34
N LEU A 501 -2.89 -15.98 -6.38
CA LEU A 501 -4.28 -15.97 -6.84
C LEU A 501 -4.30 -15.69 -8.35
N ARG A 502 -4.34 -16.75 -9.15
CA ARG A 502 -4.49 -16.60 -10.61
C ARG A 502 -5.92 -16.25 -10.95
N ASN A 503 -6.12 -15.19 -11.70
CA ASN A 503 -7.42 -14.81 -12.23
C ASN A 503 -7.85 -15.78 -13.35
N VAL A 504 -9.01 -16.42 -13.16
CA VAL A 504 -9.54 -17.41 -14.09
C VAL A 504 -10.91 -17.04 -14.65
N VAL A 505 -11.26 -15.76 -14.59
CA VAL A 505 -12.51 -15.23 -15.14
C VAL A 505 -12.59 -15.54 -16.63
N LYS A 506 -13.75 -16.01 -17.07
CA LYS A 506 -14.02 -16.30 -18.48
C LYS A 506 -15.16 -15.41 -18.95
N ASN A 507 -14.84 -14.46 -19.78
CA ASN A 507 -15.78 -13.60 -20.47
C ASN A 507 -15.27 -13.27 -21.88
N ASN A 508 -15.93 -12.38 -22.60
CA ASN A 508 -15.52 -11.90 -23.91
C ASN A 508 -15.15 -10.42 -23.87
N ASN A 509 -14.80 -9.90 -22.71
CA ASN A 509 -14.38 -8.52 -22.57
C ASN A 509 -12.98 -8.33 -23.14
N HIS A 510 -12.77 -7.18 -23.75
CA HIS A 510 -11.50 -6.75 -24.31
C HIS A 510 -10.68 -5.98 -23.26
N TRP A 511 -9.40 -5.83 -23.52
CA TRP A 511 -8.46 -5.13 -22.63
C TRP A 511 -7.32 -4.49 -23.40
N ILE A 512 -6.61 -3.58 -22.74
CA ILE A 512 -5.32 -3.06 -23.18
C ILE A 512 -4.44 -2.83 -21.95
N SER A 513 -3.19 -3.24 -22.03
CA SER A 513 -2.18 -2.94 -21.00
C SER A 513 -1.03 -2.17 -21.62
N LEU A 514 -0.45 -1.21 -20.90
CA LEU A 514 0.57 -0.33 -21.42
C LEU A 514 1.85 -0.42 -20.56
N LYS A 515 2.97 -0.75 -21.19
CA LYS A 515 4.32 -0.54 -20.66
C LYS A 515 4.80 0.82 -21.17
N LEU A 516 4.86 1.81 -20.30
CA LEU A 516 5.36 3.15 -20.64
C LEU A 516 6.87 3.22 -20.44
N VAL A 517 7.54 3.92 -21.35
CA VAL A 517 8.99 4.11 -21.29
C VAL A 517 9.29 5.59 -21.46
N GLY A 518 9.70 6.25 -20.38
CA GLY A 518 9.99 7.68 -20.38
C GLY A 518 11.17 8.07 -21.25
N GLY A 519 11.09 9.28 -21.77
CA GLY A 519 12.12 9.95 -22.56
C GLY A 519 12.89 10.99 -21.76
N ALA A 520 13.42 11.99 -22.46
CA ALA A 520 14.13 13.09 -21.79
C ALA A 520 13.18 13.91 -20.90
N GLY A 521 13.50 14.06 -19.63
CA GLY A 521 12.68 14.78 -18.64
C GLY A 521 11.58 13.95 -17.98
N SER A 522 11.54 12.63 -18.26
CA SER A 522 10.74 11.66 -17.52
C SER A 522 11.64 10.55 -17.00
N SER A 523 11.31 9.97 -15.85
CA SER A 523 11.97 8.74 -15.40
C SER A 523 11.74 7.62 -16.42
N ARG A 524 12.69 6.68 -16.50
CA ARG A 524 12.63 5.59 -17.48
C ARG A 524 11.38 4.73 -17.33
N ASP A 525 10.92 4.52 -16.10
CA ASP A 525 9.70 3.78 -15.75
C ASP A 525 8.42 4.60 -15.96
N ALA A 526 8.55 5.87 -16.37
CA ALA A 526 7.43 6.81 -16.53
C ALA A 526 6.56 6.97 -15.28
N ILE A 527 7.11 6.76 -14.07
CA ILE A 527 6.40 7.00 -12.82
C ILE A 527 5.96 8.46 -12.78
N GLY A 528 4.66 8.70 -12.54
CA GLY A 528 4.00 10.01 -12.65
C GLY A 528 3.24 10.21 -13.97
N ALA A 529 3.38 9.32 -14.95
CA ALA A 529 2.60 9.39 -16.18
C ALA A 529 1.11 9.11 -15.91
N LYS A 530 0.23 9.87 -16.56
CA LYS A 530 -1.22 9.70 -16.51
C LYS A 530 -1.72 9.19 -17.85
N VAL A 531 -2.50 8.12 -17.82
CA VAL A 531 -3.05 7.49 -19.01
C VAL A 531 -4.56 7.58 -19.02
N PHE A 532 -5.12 7.97 -20.13
CA PHE A 532 -6.57 8.03 -20.34
C PHE A 532 -6.95 7.22 -21.57
N VAL A 533 -7.87 6.28 -21.38
CA VAL A 533 -8.47 5.48 -22.44
C VAL A 533 -9.91 5.90 -22.65
N THR A 534 -10.31 6.15 -23.91
CA THR A 534 -11.68 6.53 -24.25
C THR A 534 -12.27 5.50 -25.20
N THR A 535 -13.44 4.96 -24.86
CA THR A 535 -14.27 4.06 -25.68
C THR A 535 -15.70 4.60 -25.68
N GLY A 536 -16.15 5.12 -26.82
CA GLY A 536 -17.47 5.79 -26.94
C GLY A 536 -17.59 7.00 -26.00
N GLN A 537 -18.44 6.88 -24.98
CA GLN A 537 -18.64 7.94 -23.98
C GLN A 537 -17.88 7.66 -22.66
N VAL A 538 -17.25 6.50 -22.54
CA VAL A 538 -16.52 6.12 -21.33
C VAL A 538 -15.08 6.58 -21.43
N ARG A 539 -14.60 7.29 -20.43
CA ARG A 539 -13.21 7.67 -20.25
C ARG A 539 -12.70 7.09 -18.94
N GLN A 540 -11.65 6.32 -19.00
CA GLN A 540 -10.97 5.72 -17.85
C GLN A 540 -9.63 6.40 -17.64
N ARG A 541 -9.13 6.42 -16.40
CA ARG A 541 -7.82 6.92 -16.01
C ARG A 541 -7.07 5.84 -15.23
N ALA A 542 -5.76 5.72 -15.50
CA ALA A 542 -4.80 5.05 -14.65
C ALA A 542 -3.48 5.82 -14.66
N ASP A 543 -2.81 5.90 -13.53
CA ASP A 543 -1.52 6.56 -13.37
C ASP A 543 -0.43 5.53 -13.08
N VAL A 544 0.78 5.78 -13.59
CA VAL A 544 1.95 4.98 -13.23
C VAL A 544 2.51 5.49 -11.91
N PHE A 545 2.50 4.68 -10.87
CA PHE A 545 3.06 5.05 -9.58
C PHE A 545 3.76 3.86 -8.91
N SER A 546 4.73 4.14 -8.07
CA SER A 546 5.42 3.18 -7.21
C SER A 546 4.85 3.25 -5.79
N GLY A 547 4.97 2.16 -5.01
CA GLY A 547 4.41 2.09 -3.67
C GLY A 547 2.91 1.76 -3.65
N GLY A 548 2.21 2.27 -2.65
CA GLY A 548 0.82 1.84 -2.39
C GLY A 548 0.76 0.44 -1.77
N SER A 549 -0.41 -0.20 -1.78
CA SER A 549 -0.66 -1.46 -1.10
C SER A 549 -0.15 -1.47 0.34
N TYR A 550 0.35 -2.59 0.85
CA TYR A 550 1.06 -2.65 2.12
C TYR A 550 2.50 -3.11 1.86
N SER A 551 3.44 -2.17 2.03
CA SER A 551 4.88 -2.46 1.94
C SER A 551 5.31 -3.21 0.66
N SER A 552 4.53 -3.12 -0.42
CA SER A 552 4.69 -3.93 -1.63
C SER A 552 4.76 -3.05 -2.88
N SER A 553 5.28 -3.62 -3.99
CA SER A 553 5.38 -2.97 -5.29
C SER A 553 4.66 -3.81 -6.34
N SER A 554 3.64 -3.24 -6.97
CA SER A 554 2.87 -3.88 -8.05
C SER A 554 3.52 -3.64 -9.41
N ASP A 555 2.97 -4.29 -10.45
CA ASP A 555 3.33 -4.03 -11.85
C ASP A 555 3.15 -2.55 -12.19
N LEU A 556 4.14 -1.96 -12.84
CA LEU A 556 4.09 -0.57 -13.32
C LEU A 556 3.32 -0.41 -14.65
N ARG A 557 2.96 -1.52 -15.31
CA ARG A 557 2.08 -1.46 -16.48
C ARG A 557 0.69 -1.04 -16.06
N VAL A 558 0.10 -0.09 -16.78
CA VAL A 558 -1.30 0.32 -16.54
C VAL A 558 -2.24 -0.52 -17.38
N HIS A 559 -3.27 -1.05 -16.75
CA HIS A 559 -4.24 -1.96 -17.36
C HIS A 559 -5.63 -1.33 -17.43
N PHE A 560 -6.33 -1.56 -18.55
CA PHE A 560 -7.69 -1.10 -18.77
C PHE A 560 -8.54 -2.23 -19.34
N GLY A 561 -9.61 -2.61 -18.65
CA GLY A 561 -10.69 -3.36 -19.23
C GLY A 561 -11.53 -2.47 -20.15
N LEU A 562 -11.97 -3.02 -21.25
CA LEU A 562 -12.70 -2.29 -22.30
C LEU A 562 -14.16 -2.78 -22.43
N GLY A 563 -14.57 -3.78 -21.63
CA GLY A 563 -15.85 -4.44 -21.76
C GLY A 563 -16.03 -5.03 -23.17
N SER A 564 -17.17 -4.80 -23.77
CA SER A 564 -17.46 -5.26 -25.13
C SER A 564 -16.95 -4.32 -26.25
N ALA A 565 -16.20 -3.26 -25.92
CA ALA A 565 -15.68 -2.34 -26.92
C ALA A 565 -14.54 -2.98 -27.72
N SER A 566 -14.75 -3.16 -29.03
CA SER A 566 -13.79 -3.81 -29.94
C SER A 566 -12.64 -2.90 -30.41
N ASP A 567 -12.66 -1.62 -30.03
CA ASP A 567 -11.59 -0.68 -30.31
C ASP A 567 -11.54 0.45 -29.25
N VAL A 568 -10.39 1.10 -29.15
CA VAL A 568 -10.16 2.31 -28.37
C VAL A 568 -10.21 3.50 -29.31
N ASP A 569 -11.12 4.45 -29.09
CA ASP A 569 -11.21 5.65 -29.90
C ASP A 569 -9.98 6.53 -29.75
N LYS A 570 -9.52 6.71 -28.49
CA LYS A 570 -8.42 7.59 -28.13
C LYS A 570 -7.67 7.06 -26.91
N LEU A 571 -6.37 7.01 -27.00
CA LEU A 571 -5.44 6.83 -25.90
C LEU A 571 -4.64 8.13 -25.72
N GLU A 572 -4.72 8.75 -24.56
CA GLU A 572 -3.99 9.97 -24.18
C GLU A 572 -2.99 9.62 -23.09
N ILE A 573 -1.73 9.99 -23.28
CA ILE A 573 -0.66 9.83 -22.28
C ILE A 573 -0.13 11.22 -21.96
N ARG A 574 -0.15 11.58 -20.69
CA ARG A 574 0.50 12.77 -20.15
C ARG A 574 1.74 12.31 -19.41
N TRP A 575 2.89 12.62 -19.98
CA TRP A 575 4.19 12.22 -19.46
C TRP A 575 4.64 13.14 -18.31
N PRO A 576 5.49 12.65 -17.37
CA PRO A 576 6.07 13.50 -16.31
C PRO A 576 6.81 14.73 -16.83
N SER A 577 7.43 14.63 -18.02
CA SER A 577 8.07 15.76 -18.70
C SER A 577 7.14 16.91 -19.10
N GLY A 578 5.80 16.74 -18.93
CA GLY A 578 4.77 17.64 -19.43
C GLY A 578 4.35 17.41 -20.88
N ASN A 579 5.01 16.49 -21.61
CA ASN A 579 4.57 16.13 -22.95
C ASN A 579 3.21 15.40 -22.91
N VAL A 580 2.41 15.59 -23.98
CA VAL A 580 1.15 14.88 -24.16
C VAL A 580 1.16 14.16 -25.50
N GLU A 581 0.95 12.85 -25.47
CA GLU A 581 0.86 12.03 -26.67
C GLU A 581 -0.54 11.44 -26.85
N MET A 582 -0.95 11.32 -28.11
CA MET A 582 -2.24 10.81 -28.51
C MET A 582 -2.08 9.67 -29.47
N LEU A 583 -2.61 8.50 -29.13
CA LEU A 583 -2.70 7.37 -30.04
C LEU A 583 -4.16 7.14 -30.38
N ASN A 584 -4.47 7.12 -31.68
CA ASN A 584 -5.80 6.84 -32.18
C ASN A 584 -5.89 5.37 -32.56
N ARG A 585 -6.92 4.69 -32.05
CA ARG A 585 -7.20 3.28 -32.32
C ARG A 585 -5.97 2.37 -32.13
N PRO A 586 -5.31 2.39 -30.95
CA PRO A 586 -4.26 1.44 -30.67
C PRO A 586 -4.81 0.01 -30.74
N PRO A 587 -3.98 -0.99 -31.07
CA PRO A 587 -4.41 -2.38 -31.03
C PRO A 587 -4.73 -2.79 -29.60
N ILE A 588 -5.79 -3.58 -29.41
CA ILE A 588 -6.27 -4.09 -28.11
C ILE A 588 -5.92 -5.57 -27.92
N ASP A 589 -6.29 -6.14 -26.77
CA ASP A 589 -6.02 -7.51 -26.33
C ASP A 589 -4.53 -7.84 -26.36
N ARG A 590 -3.73 -6.90 -25.84
CA ARG A 590 -2.28 -7.02 -25.75
C ARG A 590 -1.64 -6.01 -24.82
N ILE A 591 -0.41 -6.31 -24.46
CA ILE A 591 0.51 -5.37 -23.83
C ILE A 591 1.14 -4.53 -24.94
N LEU A 592 1.02 -3.21 -24.83
CA LEU A 592 1.57 -2.26 -25.80
C LEU A 592 2.69 -1.44 -25.15
N THR A 593 3.90 -1.50 -25.68
CA THR A 593 4.97 -0.62 -25.25
C THR A 593 4.91 0.72 -25.96
N VAL A 594 4.80 1.81 -25.18
CA VAL A 594 4.81 3.18 -25.71
C VAL A 594 6.04 3.90 -25.17
N VAL A 595 6.88 4.41 -26.09
CA VAL A 595 8.09 5.16 -25.76
C VAL A 595 7.83 6.62 -26.01
N GLU A 596 8.06 7.47 -25.01
CA GLU A 596 7.87 8.91 -25.09
C GLU A 596 8.62 9.53 -26.28
N GLY A 597 7.90 10.32 -27.07
CA GLY A 597 8.43 10.97 -28.28
C GLY A 597 8.59 10.06 -29.50
N LYS A 598 8.28 8.77 -29.39
CA LYS A 598 8.41 7.81 -30.52
C LYS A 598 7.08 7.15 -30.90
N GLY A 599 6.03 7.35 -30.10
CA GLY A 599 4.77 6.64 -30.26
C GLY A 599 4.89 5.14 -30.00
N ASN A 600 4.04 4.32 -30.66
CA ASN A 600 4.06 2.87 -30.50
C ASN A 600 5.38 2.27 -31.01
N SER A 601 6.09 1.54 -30.18
CA SER A 601 7.14 0.63 -30.63
C SER A 601 6.50 -0.76 -30.79
N THR A 602 6.31 -1.19 -32.03
CA THR A 602 5.97 -2.59 -32.31
C THR A 602 7.28 -3.40 -32.22
N LYS A 603 7.47 -4.14 -31.14
CA LYS A 603 8.37 -5.29 -31.11
C LYS A 603 7.58 -6.56 -31.27
#